data_621dbb54c4cd553d91106ce5a5e8faa6
#
_entry.id   621dbb54c4cd553d91106ce5a5e8faa6
#
_cell.length_a   1.000
_cell.length_b   1.000
_cell.length_c   1.000
_cell.angle_alpha   90.00
_cell.angle_beta   90.00
_cell.angle_gamma   90.00
#
_symmetry.space_group_name_H-M   'P 1'
#
loop_
_entity.id
_entity.type
_entity.pdbx_description
1 polymer ?
#
loop_
_entity_poly.entity_id
_entity_poly.type
_entity_poly.pdbx_seq_one_letter_code
_entity_poly.pdbx_strand_id
1 'polypeptide(L)'
;MSCVSKKQLMLDMTKKELRQQIKQLKSMTPLAVRQVEADMVFNTIKTMPVWLQAQHILCYWSLPDELPTHESVNNWLAEGKSIYLPRVKGDDLEIVPYHGAESLDDNNKFHIGEPVGDAVDSSCLELIIVPAVALDQNRNRLGRGKGFYDRLLSSTSCPTIGVACEFQLVDEVPVEPHDHPLDCVVTSDAIITDEEKRYLFMAQ
;
A
#
# COMPACT_ATOMS: atom_id res chain seq x y z
N MET A 1 -14.06 -19.25 -35.27
CA MET A 1 -13.08 -18.67 -34.34
C MET A 1 -13.84 -17.91 -33.30
N SER A 2 -13.94 -18.44 -32.09
CA SER A 2 -14.76 -17.88 -30.99
C SER A 2 -14.07 -16.62 -30.48
N CYS A 3 -14.78 -15.50 -30.52
CA CYS A 3 -14.36 -14.24 -29.93
C CYS A 3 -14.47 -14.40 -28.40
N VAL A 4 -13.41 -14.87 -27.77
CA VAL A 4 -13.30 -14.86 -26.32
C VAL A 4 -13.20 -13.38 -25.90
N SER A 5 -14.22 -12.90 -25.19
CA SER A 5 -14.29 -11.53 -24.68
C SER A 5 -13.04 -11.22 -23.85
N LYS A 6 -12.50 -9.98 -23.96
CA LYS A 6 -11.42 -9.49 -23.06
C LYS A 6 -11.73 -9.78 -21.59
N LYS A 7 -13.00 -9.70 -21.21
CA LYS A 7 -13.49 -10.02 -19.86
C LYS A 7 -13.31 -11.49 -19.48
N GLN A 8 -13.44 -12.44 -20.44
CA GLN A 8 -13.23 -13.87 -20.18
C GLN A 8 -11.74 -14.22 -20.01
N LEU A 9 -10.85 -13.53 -20.73
CA LEU A 9 -9.40 -13.71 -20.61
C LEU A 9 -8.85 -13.16 -19.27
N MET A 10 -9.52 -12.22 -18.63
CA MET A 10 -9.13 -11.67 -17.32
C MET A 10 -9.63 -12.55 -16.15
N LEU A 11 -10.73 -13.26 -16.31
CA LEU A 11 -11.30 -14.17 -15.29
C LEU A 11 -10.42 -15.41 -14.98
N ASP A 12 -9.46 -15.74 -15.87
CA ASP A 12 -8.58 -16.89 -15.71
C ASP A 12 -7.12 -16.52 -15.39
N MET A 13 -6.85 -15.23 -15.14
CA MET A 13 -5.49 -14.73 -14.90
C MET A 13 -5.00 -15.12 -13.51
N THR A 14 -3.85 -15.77 -13.43
CA THR A 14 -3.21 -16.11 -12.15
C THR A 14 -2.54 -14.88 -11.51
N LYS A 15 -2.35 -14.89 -10.18
CA LYS A 15 -1.55 -13.88 -9.46
C LYS A 15 -0.16 -13.65 -10.08
N LYS A 16 0.46 -14.71 -10.62
CA LYS A 16 1.79 -14.64 -11.27
C LYS A 16 1.73 -13.86 -12.59
N GLU A 17 0.75 -14.15 -13.42
CA GLU A 17 0.55 -13.47 -14.71
C GLU A 17 0.21 -12.00 -14.52
N LEU A 18 -0.66 -11.68 -13.55
CA LEU A 18 -1.00 -10.29 -13.21
C LEU A 18 0.25 -9.52 -12.74
N ARG A 19 1.10 -10.11 -11.88
CA ARG A 19 2.38 -9.47 -11.49
C ARG A 19 3.26 -9.18 -12.70
N GLN A 20 3.31 -10.08 -13.67
CA GLN A 20 4.12 -9.90 -14.88
C GLN A 20 3.56 -8.78 -15.77
N GLN A 21 2.24 -8.71 -15.93
CA GLN A 21 1.56 -7.63 -16.66
C GLN A 21 1.84 -6.27 -16.04
N ILE A 22 1.64 -6.14 -14.72
CA ILE A 22 1.88 -4.88 -14.00
C ILE A 22 3.36 -4.48 -14.09
N LYS A 23 4.29 -5.46 -14.03
CA LYS A 23 5.73 -5.17 -14.21
C LYS A 23 6.03 -4.57 -15.59
N GLN A 24 5.34 -4.99 -16.64
CA GLN A 24 5.48 -4.41 -17.99
C GLN A 24 4.94 -2.98 -18.04
N LEU A 25 3.72 -2.75 -17.54
CA LEU A 25 3.12 -1.42 -17.48
C LEU A 25 4.00 -0.44 -16.69
N LYS A 26 4.51 -0.88 -15.56
CA LYS A 26 5.43 -0.11 -14.71
C LYS A 26 6.72 0.30 -15.45
N SER A 27 7.29 -0.60 -16.26
CA SER A 27 8.50 -0.29 -17.03
C SER A 27 8.28 0.79 -18.09
N MET A 28 7.03 1.03 -18.48
CA MET A 28 6.63 2.08 -19.42
C MET A 28 6.22 3.39 -18.74
N THR A 29 6.07 3.38 -17.41
CA THR A 29 5.66 4.57 -16.64
C THR A 29 6.89 5.23 -16.00
N PRO A 30 7.30 6.44 -16.45
CA PRO A 30 8.45 7.15 -15.90
C PRO A 30 8.30 7.43 -14.41
N LEU A 31 9.42 7.50 -13.67
CA LEU A 31 9.44 7.84 -12.25
C LEU A 31 8.75 9.20 -11.98
N ALA A 32 8.97 10.19 -12.84
CA ALA A 32 8.35 11.51 -12.69
C ALA A 32 6.81 11.45 -12.72
N VAL A 33 6.22 10.58 -13.54
CA VAL A 33 4.76 10.37 -13.57
C VAL A 33 4.30 9.74 -12.27
N ARG A 34 4.99 8.70 -11.81
CA ARG A 34 4.66 8.04 -10.54
C ARG A 34 4.82 8.97 -9.33
N GLN A 35 5.75 9.93 -9.39
CA GLN A 35 5.90 10.94 -8.34
C GLN A 35 4.69 11.88 -8.31
N VAL A 36 4.23 12.36 -9.47
CA VAL A 36 3.03 13.21 -9.56
C VAL A 36 1.80 12.46 -9.04
N GLU A 37 1.63 11.18 -9.42
CA GLU A 37 0.52 10.37 -8.91
C GLU A 37 0.65 10.16 -7.39
N ALA A 38 1.85 9.95 -6.85
CA ALA A 38 2.07 9.83 -5.41
C ALA A 38 1.65 11.10 -4.67
N ASP A 39 2.02 12.26 -5.18
CA ASP A 39 1.64 13.55 -4.60
C ASP A 39 0.12 13.74 -4.59
N MET A 40 -0.57 13.36 -5.68
CA MET A 40 -2.04 13.39 -5.76
C MET A 40 -2.67 12.44 -4.74
N VAL A 41 -2.20 11.19 -4.68
CA VAL A 41 -2.68 10.16 -3.75
C VAL A 41 -2.52 10.62 -2.30
N PHE A 42 -1.33 11.06 -1.90
CA PHE A 42 -1.06 11.42 -0.52
C PHE A 42 -1.71 12.75 -0.12
N ASN A 43 -1.84 13.71 -1.04
CA ASN A 43 -2.65 14.91 -0.79
C ASN A 43 -4.13 14.56 -0.58
N THR A 44 -4.68 13.63 -1.36
CA THR A 44 -6.04 13.13 -1.16
C THR A 44 -6.20 12.48 0.21
N ILE A 45 -5.28 11.59 0.61
CA ILE A 45 -5.31 10.92 1.92
C ILE A 45 -5.26 11.95 3.06
N LYS A 46 -4.47 13.01 2.95
CA LYS A 46 -4.36 14.08 3.97
C LYS A 46 -5.69 14.81 4.22
N THR A 47 -6.65 14.75 3.31
CA THR A 47 -7.99 15.33 3.50
C THR A 47 -8.99 14.40 4.19
N MET A 48 -8.67 13.12 4.33
CA MET A 48 -9.58 12.11 4.87
C MET A 48 -9.75 12.23 6.39
N PRO A 49 -10.97 12.03 6.93
CA PRO A 49 -11.21 12.04 8.38
C PRO A 49 -10.28 11.09 9.15
N VAL A 50 -10.06 9.87 8.66
CA VAL A 50 -9.15 8.89 9.29
C VAL A 50 -7.72 9.42 9.39
N TRP A 51 -7.22 10.10 8.37
CA TRP A 51 -5.88 10.72 8.40
C TRP A 51 -5.80 11.85 9.41
N LEU A 52 -6.80 12.73 9.41
CA LEU A 52 -6.83 13.89 10.31
C LEU A 52 -6.83 13.47 11.78
N GLN A 53 -7.49 12.37 12.12
CA GLN A 53 -7.59 11.82 13.47
C GLN A 53 -6.38 10.98 13.86
N ALA A 54 -5.78 10.22 12.91
CA ALA A 54 -4.68 9.33 13.19
C ALA A 54 -3.40 10.09 13.56
N GLN A 55 -2.76 9.70 14.66
CA GLN A 55 -1.44 10.15 15.07
C GLN A 55 -0.37 9.11 14.77
N HIS A 56 -0.69 7.81 14.89
CA HIS A 56 0.21 6.69 14.74
C HIS A 56 -0.05 5.96 13.42
N ILE A 57 0.85 6.15 12.44
CA ILE A 57 0.63 5.70 11.05
C ILE A 57 1.74 4.74 10.62
N LEU A 58 1.38 3.52 10.24
CA LEU A 58 2.27 2.62 9.54
C LEU A 58 2.24 2.95 8.05
N CYS A 59 3.40 3.24 7.49
CA CYS A 59 3.60 3.38 6.06
C CYS A 59 4.69 2.40 5.60
N TYR A 60 5.12 2.48 4.37
CA TYR A 60 6.24 1.73 3.82
C TYR A 60 7.30 2.69 3.27
N TRP A 61 8.56 2.25 3.29
CA TRP A 61 9.65 2.91 2.58
C TRP A 61 9.71 2.33 1.18
N SER A 62 9.26 3.10 0.19
CA SER A 62 9.00 2.60 -1.15
C SER A 62 10.24 2.04 -1.83
N LEU A 63 10.10 0.89 -2.46
CA LEU A 63 11.05 0.36 -3.42
C LEU A 63 11.06 1.22 -4.69
N PRO A 64 12.14 1.17 -5.50
CA PRO A 64 12.22 1.94 -6.74
C PRO A 64 11.07 1.70 -7.73
N ASP A 65 10.38 0.59 -7.56
CA ASP A 65 9.28 0.14 -8.41
C ASP A 65 7.89 0.27 -7.77
N GLU A 66 7.76 0.90 -6.60
CA GLU A 66 6.49 1.20 -5.91
C GLU A 66 6.08 2.65 -6.11
N LEU A 67 4.87 2.98 -5.66
CA LEU A 67 4.43 4.37 -5.53
C LEU A 67 5.36 5.08 -4.53
N PRO A 68 6.06 6.16 -4.92
CA PRO A 68 7.06 6.80 -4.06
C PRO A 68 6.47 7.34 -2.75
N THR A 69 7.13 7.04 -1.60
CA THR A 69 6.67 7.46 -0.28
C THR A 69 7.69 8.30 0.49
N HIS A 70 8.95 8.31 0.08
CA HIS A 70 10.06 8.85 0.89
C HIS A 70 9.83 10.31 1.29
N GLU A 71 9.43 11.16 0.34
CA GLU A 71 9.17 12.57 0.62
C GLU A 71 7.96 12.74 1.53
N SER A 72 6.85 12.04 1.24
CA SER A 72 5.64 12.11 2.04
C SER A 72 5.87 11.65 3.47
N VAL A 73 6.57 10.53 3.68
CA VAL A 73 6.91 9.99 5.01
C VAL A 73 7.73 11.01 5.82
N ASN A 74 8.75 11.65 5.19
CA ASN A 74 9.55 12.68 5.85
C ASN A 74 8.72 13.93 6.20
N ASN A 75 7.86 14.37 5.29
CA ASN A 75 6.98 15.51 5.52
C ASN A 75 5.98 15.25 6.65
N TRP A 76 5.38 14.06 6.71
CA TRP A 76 4.45 13.68 7.77
C TRP A 76 5.13 13.62 9.15
N LEU A 77 6.36 13.09 9.19
CA LEU A 77 7.17 13.12 10.41
C LEU A 77 7.43 14.55 10.86
N ALA A 78 7.81 15.45 9.94
CA ALA A 78 8.05 16.86 10.22
C ALA A 78 6.76 17.61 10.63
N GLU A 79 5.60 17.19 10.13
CA GLU A 79 4.27 17.69 10.52
C GLU A 79 3.83 17.17 11.90
N GLY A 80 4.62 16.31 12.55
CA GLY A 80 4.39 15.83 13.92
C GLY A 80 3.61 14.52 14.01
N LYS A 81 3.39 13.79 12.90
CA LYS A 81 2.85 12.43 12.95
C LYS A 81 3.91 11.44 13.48
N SER A 82 3.48 10.43 14.19
CA SER A 82 4.31 9.27 14.58
C SER A 82 4.28 8.27 13.44
N ILE A 83 5.38 8.20 12.69
CA ILE A 83 5.47 7.30 11.54
C ILE A 83 6.19 6.00 11.93
N TYR A 84 5.67 4.90 11.44
CA TYR A 84 6.24 3.57 11.58
C TYR A 84 6.51 2.99 10.19
N LEU A 85 7.59 2.22 10.09
CA LEU A 85 7.94 1.48 8.88
C LEU A 85 8.06 -0.01 9.20
N PRO A 86 7.74 -0.88 8.24
CA PRO A 86 7.89 -2.32 8.42
C PRO A 86 9.36 -2.72 8.30
N ARG A 87 9.78 -3.67 9.14
CA ARG A 87 11.04 -4.39 9.04
C ARG A 87 10.77 -5.88 8.91
N VAL A 88 11.44 -6.55 7.99
CA VAL A 88 11.26 -8.00 7.80
C VAL A 88 11.98 -8.78 8.90
N LYS A 89 11.24 -9.65 9.59
CA LYS A 89 11.79 -10.59 10.57
C LYS A 89 11.22 -12.00 10.33
N GLY A 90 12.04 -12.85 9.75
CA GLY A 90 11.58 -14.18 9.33
C GLY A 90 10.48 -14.08 8.27
N ASP A 91 9.31 -14.59 8.60
CA ASP A 91 8.14 -14.56 7.73
C ASP A 91 7.18 -13.39 8.02
N ASP A 92 7.46 -12.58 9.05
CA ASP A 92 6.57 -11.52 9.52
C ASP A 92 7.16 -10.12 9.31
N LEU A 93 6.33 -9.10 9.59
CA LEU A 93 6.73 -7.70 9.66
C LEU A 93 6.75 -7.25 11.12
N GLU A 94 7.89 -6.74 11.57
CA GLU A 94 7.96 -5.92 12.76
C GLU A 94 7.62 -4.47 12.42
N ILE A 95 6.96 -3.78 13.33
CA ILE A 95 6.58 -2.38 13.21
C ILE A 95 7.57 -1.57 14.02
N VAL A 96 8.35 -0.73 13.35
CA VAL A 96 9.44 0.01 14.00
C VAL A 96 9.23 1.52 13.81
N PRO A 97 9.37 2.34 14.87
CA PRO A 97 9.29 3.79 14.77
C PRO A 97 10.32 4.34 13.77
N TYR A 98 9.88 5.28 12.95
CA TYR A 98 10.74 6.00 12.00
C TYR A 98 11.10 7.38 12.56
N HIS A 99 12.38 7.71 12.59
CA HIS A 99 12.91 8.94 13.18
C HIS A 99 13.67 9.83 12.17
N GLY A 100 13.56 9.55 10.89
CA GLY A 100 14.27 10.23 9.83
C GLY A 100 15.14 9.27 9.00
N ALA A 101 15.62 9.72 7.85
CA ALA A 101 16.37 8.88 6.91
C ALA A 101 17.66 8.30 7.53
N GLU A 102 18.25 8.98 8.49
CA GLU A 102 19.43 8.53 9.25
C GLU A 102 19.13 7.33 10.17
N SER A 103 17.86 7.05 10.46
CA SER A 103 17.43 5.88 11.23
C SER A 103 17.20 4.62 10.39
N LEU A 104 17.55 4.66 9.10
CA LEU A 104 17.43 3.52 8.19
C LEU A 104 18.77 2.81 8.01
N ASP A 105 18.73 1.48 7.99
CA ASP A 105 19.87 0.62 7.63
C ASP A 105 19.62 -0.01 6.25
N ASP A 106 20.53 0.25 5.30
CA ASP A 106 20.51 -0.31 3.95
C ASP A 106 21.31 -1.62 3.83
N ASN A 107 22.01 -2.05 4.89
CA ASN A 107 22.89 -3.24 4.86
C ASN A 107 22.12 -4.56 5.02
N ASN A 108 20.82 -4.56 4.80
CA ASN A 108 20.00 -5.76 4.87
C ASN A 108 20.02 -6.55 3.55
N LYS A 109 19.50 -7.78 3.58
CA LYS A 109 19.44 -8.71 2.45
C LYS A 109 18.75 -8.14 1.20
N PHE A 110 17.87 -7.18 1.38
CA PHE A 110 17.03 -6.62 0.32
C PHE A 110 17.53 -5.27 -0.19
N HIS A 111 18.58 -4.70 0.43
CA HIS A 111 19.10 -3.35 0.15
C HIS A 111 17.98 -2.29 0.17
N ILE A 112 17.10 -2.41 1.15
CA ILE A 112 15.97 -1.51 1.40
C ILE A 112 16.26 -0.79 2.71
N GLY A 113 16.00 0.51 2.77
CA GLY A 113 16.06 1.25 4.02
C GLY A 113 15.07 0.66 5.04
N GLU A 114 15.54 -0.20 5.95
CA GLU A 114 14.74 -0.73 7.05
C GLU A 114 14.99 0.08 8.32
N PRO A 115 13.94 0.41 9.10
CA PRO A 115 14.11 1.21 10.31
C PRO A 115 14.89 0.46 11.39
N VAL A 116 15.81 1.16 12.05
CA VAL A 116 16.59 0.66 13.19
C VAL A 116 15.89 1.03 14.50
N GLY A 117 15.79 0.09 15.42
CA GLY A 117 15.20 0.32 16.75
C GLY A 117 14.38 -0.87 17.23
N ASP A 118 13.73 -0.67 18.36
CA ASP A 118 12.85 -1.67 18.95
C ASP A 118 11.48 -1.67 18.24
N ALA A 119 10.98 -2.87 17.98
CA ALA A 119 9.65 -3.04 17.42
C ALA A 119 8.57 -2.71 18.47
N VAL A 120 7.46 -2.18 18.00
CA VAL A 120 6.28 -1.90 18.82
C VAL A 120 5.13 -2.85 18.46
N ASP A 121 4.14 -2.95 19.33
CA ASP A 121 2.93 -3.72 19.09
C ASP A 121 2.03 -3.01 18.06
N SER A 122 1.40 -3.77 17.16
CA SER A 122 0.51 -3.22 16.13
C SER A 122 -0.74 -2.54 16.67
N SER A 123 -1.11 -2.79 17.93
CA SER A 123 -2.26 -2.15 18.58
C SER A 123 -2.11 -0.65 18.78
N CYS A 124 -0.89 -0.11 18.67
CA CYS A 124 -0.66 1.33 18.73
C CYS A 124 -1.04 2.05 17.42
N LEU A 125 -1.24 1.32 16.33
CA LEU A 125 -1.50 1.91 15.01
C LEU A 125 -2.95 2.39 14.89
N GLU A 126 -3.12 3.54 14.23
CA GLU A 126 -4.42 4.18 13.97
C GLU A 126 -4.74 4.24 12.48
N LEU A 127 -3.73 4.06 11.62
CA LEU A 127 -3.87 3.97 10.17
C LEU A 127 -2.72 3.16 9.58
N ILE A 128 -3.02 2.32 8.58
CA ILE A 128 -2.02 1.59 7.80
C ILE A 128 -2.11 1.97 6.33
N ILE A 129 -1.02 2.50 5.78
CA ILE A 129 -0.86 2.72 4.34
C ILE A 129 -0.18 1.49 3.74
N VAL A 130 -0.87 0.81 2.83
CA VAL A 130 -0.51 -0.52 2.33
C VAL A 130 -0.03 -0.44 0.88
N PRO A 131 1.20 -0.89 0.55
CA PRO A 131 1.66 -0.97 -0.83
C PRO A 131 0.99 -2.12 -1.58
N ALA A 132 0.84 -1.96 -2.89
CA ALA A 132 0.29 -3.00 -3.74
C ALA A 132 1.04 -3.12 -5.08
N VAL A 133 1.05 -4.33 -5.64
CA VAL A 133 1.39 -4.57 -7.04
C VAL A 133 0.20 -4.27 -7.93
N ALA A 134 -1.00 -4.67 -7.50
CA ALA A 134 -2.28 -4.32 -8.12
C ALA A 134 -3.37 -4.21 -7.06
N LEU A 135 -4.40 -3.44 -7.38
CA LEU A 135 -5.62 -3.22 -6.60
C LEU A 135 -6.83 -3.36 -7.51
N ASP A 136 -8.00 -3.68 -6.98
CA ASP A 136 -9.25 -3.74 -7.74
C ASP A 136 -10.41 -2.97 -7.09
N GLN A 137 -11.55 -2.92 -7.78
CA GLN A 137 -12.77 -2.25 -7.32
C GLN A 137 -13.40 -2.90 -6.06
N ASN A 138 -13.04 -4.14 -5.76
CA ASN A 138 -13.46 -4.84 -4.56
C ASN A 138 -12.47 -4.64 -3.39
N ARG A 139 -11.49 -3.78 -3.58
CA ARG A 139 -10.40 -3.46 -2.63
C ARG A 139 -9.47 -4.65 -2.35
N ASN A 140 -9.50 -5.66 -3.22
CA ASN A 140 -8.54 -6.74 -3.16
C ASN A 140 -7.15 -6.24 -3.54
N ARG A 141 -6.13 -6.81 -2.91
CA ARG A 141 -4.75 -6.42 -3.08
C ARG A 141 -3.89 -7.58 -3.60
N LEU A 142 -3.14 -7.35 -4.66
CA LEU A 142 -2.05 -8.22 -5.07
C LEU A 142 -0.74 -7.71 -4.46
N GLY A 143 -0.13 -8.48 -3.57
CA GLY A 143 1.20 -8.21 -3.04
C GLY A 143 2.29 -8.91 -3.85
N ARG A 144 3.54 -8.78 -3.39
CA ARG A 144 4.73 -9.39 -4.02
C ARG A 144 4.84 -10.91 -3.84
N GLY A 145 3.92 -11.54 -3.08
CA GLY A 145 3.82 -13.00 -2.93
C GLY A 145 4.56 -13.57 -1.72
N LYS A 146 4.98 -12.75 -0.76
CA LYS A 146 5.58 -13.21 0.51
C LYS A 146 4.57 -13.31 1.67
N GLY A 147 3.34 -12.83 1.49
CA GLY A 147 2.28 -12.87 2.49
C GLY A 147 2.48 -11.96 3.71
N PHE A 148 3.50 -11.10 3.72
CA PHE A 148 3.82 -10.24 4.87
C PHE A 148 2.64 -9.36 5.29
N TYR A 149 2.07 -8.61 4.35
CA TYR A 149 0.93 -7.74 4.66
C TYR A 149 -0.35 -8.54 4.93
N ASP A 150 -0.53 -9.71 4.31
CA ASP A 150 -1.72 -10.53 4.54
C ASP A 150 -1.75 -11.04 5.99
N ARG A 151 -0.60 -11.43 6.55
CA ARG A 151 -0.46 -11.78 7.98
C ARG A 151 -0.66 -10.58 8.90
N LEU A 152 -0.05 -9.44 8.58
CA LEU A 152 -0.24 -8.22 9.37
C LEU A 152 -1.72 -7.80 9.39
N LEU A 153 -2.37 -7.75 8.23
CA LEU A 153 -3.76 -7.33 8.08
C LEU A 153 -4.73 -8.28 8.78
N SER A 154 -4.42 -9.59 8.82
CA SER A 154 -5.24 -10.57 9.55
C SER A 154 -5.17 -10.41 11.08
N SER A 155 -4.16 -9.73 11.59
CA SER A 155 -3.93 -9.55 13.03
C SER A 155 -4.32 -8.17 13.58
N THR A 156 -4.86 -7.28 12.73
CA THR A 156 -5.24 -5.92 13.11
C THR A 156 -6.64 -5.57 12.67
N SER A 157 -7.30 -4.70 13.43
CA SER A 157 -8.56 -4.02 13.04
C SER A 157 -8.34 -2.55 12.68
N CYS A 158 -7.08 -2.13 12.58
CA CYS A 158 -6.70 -0.77 12.23
C CYS A 158 -7.17 -0.43 10.80
N PRO A 159 -7.73 0.76 10.55
CA PRO A 159 -8.11 1.21 9.21
C PRO A 159 -6.96 1.10 8.21
N THR A 160 -7.26 0.64 7.00
CA THR A 160 -6.28 0.35 5.95
C THR A 160 -6.56 1.11 4.67
N ILE A 161 -5.53 1.73 4.09
CA ILE A 161 -5.59 2.38 2.77
C ILE A 161 -4.56 1.74 1.85
N GLY A 162 -5.01 1.07 0.81
CA GLY A 162 -4.14 0.64 -0.29
C GLY A 162 -3.83 1.78 -1.24
N VAL A 163 -2.57 1.93 -1.57
CA VAL A 163 -2.12 2.97 -2.49
C VAL A 163 -1.37 2.39 -3.67
N ALA A 164 -1.60 2.95 -4.84
CA ALA A 164 -0.97 2.52 -6.08
C ALA A 164 -1.06 3.62 -7.15
N CYS A 165 -0.24 3.52 -8.19
CA CYS A 165 -0.43 4.29 -9.41
C CYS A 165 -1.70 3.84 -10.16
N GLU A 166 -2.26 4.70 -11.00
CA GLU A 166 -3.52 4.42 -11.73
C GLU A 166 -3.43 3.14 -12.57
N PHE A 167 -2.30 2.88 -13.23
CA PHE A 167 -2.12 1.66 -14.04
C PHE A 167 -2.15 0.35 -13.22
N GLN A 168 -2.07 0.42 -11.89
CA GLN A 168 -2.13 -0.72 -10.98
C GLN A 168 -3.56 -1.01 -10.50
N LEU A 169 -4.53 -0.12 -10.79
CA LEU A 169 -5.95 -0.38 -10.58
C LEU A 169 -6.47 -1.26 -11.74
N VAL A 170 -6.83 -2.48 -11.42
CA VAL A 170 -7.28 -3.50 -12.40
C VAL A 170 -8.74 -3.85 -12.20
N ASP A 171 -9.35 -4.52 -13.19
CA ASP A 171 -10.74 -4.93 -13.09
C ASP A 171 -10.95 -5.96 -11.96
N GLU A 172 -10.02 -6.92 -11.84
CA GLU A 172 -10.11 -7.98 -10.83
C GLU A 172 -8.72 -8.48 -10.42
N VAL A 173 -8.50 -8.60 -9.12
CA VAL A 173 -7.33 -9.26 -8.52
C VAL A 173 -7.72 -10.69 -8.15
N PRO A 174 -6.99 -11.73 -8.61
CA PRO A 174 -7.23 -13.10 -8.16
C PRO A 174 -7.02 -13.23 -6.65
N VAL A 175 -8.05 -13.72 -5.94
CA VAL A 175 -8.04 -13.86 -4.47
C VAL A 175 -7.99 -15.30 -4.02
N GLU A 176 -7.45 -15.52 -2.84
CA GLU A 176 -7.40 -16.79 -2.12
C GLU A 176 -8.06 -16.61 -0.73
N PRO A 177 -8.48 -17.68 -0.06
CA PRO A 177 -9.24 -17.58 1.20
C PRO A 177 -8.53 -16.82 2.34
N HIS A 178 -7.23 -16.64 2.26
CA HIS A 178 -6.43 -15.90 3.26
C HIS A 178 -6.15 -14.45 2.87
N ASP A 179 -6.54 -14.02 1.68
CA ASP A 179 -6.42 -12.62 1.28
C ASP A 179 -7.50 -11.78 1.98
N HIS A 180 -7.11 -10.60 2.45
CA HIS A 180 -8.02 -9.66 3.12
C HIS A 180 -8.20 -8.41 2.27
N PRO A 181 -9.45 -8.02 1.96
CA PRO A 181 -9.70 -6.74 1.30
C PRO A 181 -9.32 -5.59 2.22
N LEU A 182 -8.89 -4.50 1.61
CA LEU A 182 -8.58 -3.25 2.31
C LEU A 182 -9.87 -2.48 2.61
N ASP A 183 -9.82 -1.54 3.56
CA ASP A 183 -10.97 -0.67 3.85
C ASP A 183 -11.15 0.41 2.79
N CYS A 184 -10.04 0.90 2.25
CA CYS A 184 -10.02 1.91 1.20
C CYS A 184 -8.89 1.65 0.19
N VAL A 185 -9.10 2.05 -1.05
CA VAL A 185 -8.09 2.12 -2.11
C VAL A 185 -8.04 3.53 -2.65
N VAL A 186 -6.85 4.08 -2.82
CA VAL A 186 -6.64 5.42 -3.38
C VAL A 186 -5.61 5.36 -4.51
N THR A 187 -6.02 5.85 -5.67
CA THR A 187 -5.14 6.14 -6.81
C THR A 187 -5.22 7.64 -7.13
N SER A 188 -4.51 8.11 -8.15
CA SER A 188 -4.62 9.51 -8.58
C SER A 188 -6.05 9.90 -8.99
N ASP A 189 -6.83 8.96 -9.52
CA ASP A 189 -8.13 9.23 -10.14
C ASP A 189 -9.31 8.60 -9.38
N ALA A 190 -9.06 7.73 -8.39
CA ALA A 190 -10.10 6.98 -7.71
C ALA A 190 -9.92 6.90 -6.20
N ILE A 191 -11.06 6.95 -5.48
CA ILE A 191 -11.19 6.57 -4.07
C ILE A 191 -12.28 5.49 -4.01
N ILE A 192 -11.91 4.30 -3.59
CA ILE A 192 -12.80 3.15 -3.49
C ILE A 192 -12.86 2.73 -2.03
N THR A 193 -14.04 2.83 -1.41
CA THR A 193 -14.23 2.57 0.02
C THR A 193 -15.16 1.40 0.25
N ASP A 194 -15.01 0.78 1.41
CA ASP A 194 -16.07 -0.03 2.00
C ASP A 194 -17.25 0.88 2.35
N GLU A 195 -18.47 0.49 1.97
CA GLU A 195 -19.66 1.32 2.22
C GLU A 195 -19.93 1.51 3.72
N GLU A 196 -19.69 0.48 4.55
CA GLU A 196 -19.90 0.54 5.99
C GLU A 196 -18.87 1.44 6.69
N LYS A 197 -17.65 1.56 6.10
CA LYS A 197 -16.54 2.35 6.62
C LYS A 197 -16.33 3.69 5.89
N ARG A 198 -17.19 4.02 4.93
CA ARG A 198 -17.07 5.22 4.09
C ARG A 198 -16.86 6.51 4.89
N TYR A 199 -17.48 6.62 6.05
CA TYR A 199 -17.36 7.79 6.94
C TYR A 199 -15.92 8.04 7.45
N LEU A 200 -15.05 7.04 7.42
CA LEU A 200 -13.63 7.18 7.80
C LEU A 200 -12.81 7.84 6.69
N PHE A 201 -13.22 7.67 5.43
CA PHE A 201 -12.43 8.05 4.27
C PHE A 201 -13.00 9.20 3.45
N MET A 202 -14.27 9.52 3.62
CA MET A 202 -14.95 10.58 2.88
C MET A 202 -15.53 11.61 3.87
N ALA A 203 -15.23 12.88 3.65
CA ALA A 203 -15.94 13.96 4.38
C ALA A 203 -17.45 13.92 4.04
N GLN A 204 -18.28 14.20 5.05
CA GLN A 204 -19.74 14.29 4.87
C GLN A 204 -20.11 15.53 4.06
#